data_7606fbac86dbe10d1e5043e8b293ee71
#
_entry.id   7606fbac86dbe10d1e5043e8b293ee71
#
_cell.length_a   1.000
_cell.length_b   1.000
_cell.length_c   1.000
_cell.angle_alpha   90.00
_cell.angle_beta   90.00
_cell.angle_gamma   90.00
#
_symmetry.space_group_name_H-M   'P 1'
#
loop_
_entity.id
_entity.type
_entity.pdbx_description
1 polymer ?
#
loop_
_entity_poly.entity_id
_entity_poly.type
_entity_poly.pdbx_seq_one_letter_code
_entity_poly.pdbx_strand_id
1 'polypeptide(L)'
;MCIRDSADGVDAEWVIAPGANRHRRVLMIHGGAFCLGSARGHRKVSARLSALGDAAVLAINYRLAPEHHRSQCVDDSHTAYRWMLEQGPDGPAVAQQTLLAGDSAGGNLVLVLAAILRAQPLLQPAAVVALCPTVDSTMSAPSIIFNAGSDQVLGQFGQVASKVPRSLLLLLSTVIFKLYLANPRYSPIFGDLSGLPPTLIHASDQEILLSDAIRYTNKARIAGSSVDLQIWREQMHVWHLFADDLQATEQAWHEIGQFIKRHA
;
A
#
# COMPACT_ATOMS: atom_id res chain seq x y z
N MET A 1 14.14 -13.77 -10.07
CA MET A 1 13.55 -14.04 -11.41
C MET A 1 12.35 -13.14 -11.58
N CYS A 2 12.12 -12.57 -12.78
CA CYS A 2 10.93 -11.78 -13.10
C CYS A 2 10.22 -12.43 -14.29
N ILE A 3 8.93 -12.69 -14.16
CA ILE A 3 8.09 -13.30 -15.20
C ILE A 3 6.92 -12.35 -15.44
N ARG A 4 6.72 -11.92 -16.70
CA ARG A 4 5.54 -11.13 -17.07
C ARG A 4 4.31 -12.01 -17.12
N ASP A 5 3.18 -11.48 -16.68
CA ASP A 5 1.91 -12.19 -16.60
C ASP A 5 0.72 -11.24 -16.80
N SER A 6 -0.47 -11.79 -16.85
CA SER A 6 -1.73 -11.07 -16.88
C SER A 6 -2.69 -11.69 -15.87
N ALA A 7 -2.94 -10.95 -14.80
CA ALA A 7 -3.81 -11.38 -13.73
C ALA A 7 -5.28 -11.06 -14.08
N ASP A 8 -5.91 -11.90 -14.89
CA ASP A 8 -7.28 -11.72 -15.40
C ASP A 8 -7.48 -10.34 -16.06
N GLY A 9 -6.53 -9.99 -16.97
CA GLY A 9 -6.53 -8.72 -17.70
C GLY A 9 -5.78 -7.57 -17.01
N VAL A 10 -5.32 -7.74 -15.78
CA VAL A 10 -4.43 -6.79 -15.10
C VAL A 10 -2.99 -7.14 -15.42
N ASP A 11 -2.26 -6.23 -16.07
CA ASP A 11 -0.84 -6.43 -16.37
C ASP A 11 -0.04 -6.58 -15.06
N ALA A 12 0.79 -7.61 -14.99
CA ALA A 12 1.48 -8.00 -13.76
C ALA A 12 2.85 -8.62 -14.06
N GLU A 13 3.66 -8.74 -13.02
CA GLU A 13 4.87 -9.53 -13.07
C GLU A 13 5.12 -10.28 -11.75
N TRP A 14 5.56 -11.51 -11.86
CA TRP A 14 6.07 -12.26 -10.73
C TRP A 14 7.54 -11.89 -10.49
N VAL A 15 7.87 -11.56 -9.24
CA VAL A 15 9.24 -11.35 -8.77
C VAL A 15 9.53 -12.41 -7.71
N ILE A 16 10.55 -13.24 -7.94
CA ILE A 16 10.82 -14.43 -7.13
C ILE A 16 12.31 -14.45 -6.76
N ALA A 17 12.59 -14.42 -5.47
CA ALA A 17 13.94 -14.64 -4.93
C ALA A 17 14.38 -16.10 -5.14
N PRO A 18 15.69 -16.37 -5.22
CA PRO A 18 16.19 -17.75 -5.32
C PRO A 18 15.68 -18.60 -4.15
N GLY A 19 15.07 -19.75 -4.46
CA GLY A 19 14.57 -20.71 -3.47
C GLY A 19 13.23 -20.34 -2.80
N ALA A 20 12.63 -19.18 -3.11
CA ALA A 20 11.39 -18.76 -2.45
C ALA A 20 10.21 -19.68 -2.77
N ASN A 21 9.38 -19.91 -1.74
CA ASN A 21 8.18 -20.74 -1.81
C ASN A 21 7.13 -20.11 -2.74
N ARG A 22 6.72 -20.83 -3.77
CA ARG A 22 5.79 -20.35 -4.80
C ARG A 22 4.31 -20.50 -4.43
N HIS A 23 4.01 -21.23 -3.36
CA HIS A 23 2.66 -21.36 -2.80
C HIS A 23 2.36 -20.30 -1.73
N ARG A 24 3.39 -19.62 -1.23
CA ARG A 24 3.26 -18.38 -0.47
C ARG A 24 3.31 -17.21 -1.44
N ARG A 25 2.36 -16.30 -1.37
CA ARG A 25 2.23 -15.23 -2.36
C ARG A 25 2.03 -13.88 -1.71
N VAL A 26 2.70 -12.88 -2.25
CA VAL A 26 2.51 -11.47 -1.87
C VAL A 26 1.92 -10.74 -3.05
N LEU A 27 0.80 -10.06 -2.86
CA LEU A 27 0.34 -9.05 -3.82
C LEU A 27 1.02 -7.73 -3.48
N MET A 28 1.88 -7.25 -4.38
CA MET A 28 2.54 -5.95 -4.25
C MET A 28 1.84 -4.93 -5.14
N ILE A 29 1.41 -3.82 -4.52
CA ILE A 29 0.72 -2.71 -5.19
C ILE A 29 1.58 -1.46 -5.04
N HIS A 30 2.04 -0.92 -6.16
CA HIS A 30 2.96 0.21 -6.18
C HIS A 30 2.31 1.55 -5.79
N GLY A 31 3.12 2.48 -5.28
CA GLY A 31 2.77 3.87 -5.07
C GLY A 31 2.76 4.70 -6.34
N GLY A 32 2.64 6.03 -6.20
CA GLY A 32 2.64 6.99 -7.31
C GLY A 32 1.35 7.79 -7.44
N ALA A 33 0.72 8.13 -6.31
CA ALA A 33 -0.47 9.01 -6.23
C ALA A 33 -1.63 8.57 -7.14
N PHE A 34 -1.75 7.27 -7.45
CA PHE A 34 -2.73 6.68 -8.38
C PHE A 34 -2.59 7.13 -9.85
N CYS A 35 -1.59 7.93 -10.18
CA CYS A 35 -1.36 8.52 -11.50
C CYS A 35 -0.05 8.05 -12.13
N LEU A 36 0.88 7.54 -11.36
CA LEU A 36 2.24 7.20 -11.73
C LEU A 36 2.64 5.83 -11.15
N GLY A 37 3.84 5.37 -11.52
CA GLY A 37 4.43 4.17 -10.98
C GLY A 37 4.23 2.94 -11.88
N SER A 38 4.84 1.85 -11.49
CA SER A 38 4.70 0.56 -12.19
C SER A 38 5.32 -0.57 -11.35
N ALA A 39 4.90 -1.80 -11.61
CA ALA A 39 5.52 -3.02 -11.08
C ALA A 39 7.04 -3.04 -11.34
N ARG A 40 7.44 -2.66 -12.57
CA ARG A 40 8.85 -2.57 -12.95
C ARG A 40 9.66 -1.61 -12.08
N GLY A 41 9.10 -0.45 -11.74
CA GLY A 41 9.77 0.53 -10.86
C GLY A 41 9.95 0.03 -9.43
N HIS A 42 9.11 -0.92 -9.00
CA HIS A 42 9.11 -1.49 -7.64
C HIS A 42 9.76 -2.87 -7.54
N ARG A 43 10.50 -3.33 -8.57
CA ARG A 43 11.15 -4.65 -8.57
C ARG A 43 12.11 -4.87 -7.39
N LYS A 44 12.83 -3.84 -6.96
CA LYS A 44 13.74 -3.95 -5.79
C LYS A 44 12.94 -4.26 -4.52
N VAL A 45 11.86 -3.52 -4.28
CA VAL A 45 10.94 -3.75 -3.16
C VAL A 45 10.34 -5.15 -3.24
N SER A 46 9.82 -5.54 -4.41
CA SER A 46 9.27 -6.87 -4.64
C SER A 46 10.29 -7.98 -4.39
N ALA A 47 11.55 -7.79 -4.81
CA ALA A 47 12.62 -8.77 -4.58
C ALA A 47 12.96 -8.91 -3.09
N ARG A 48 13.01 -7.79 -2.34
CA ARG A 48 13.20 -7.81 -0.87
C ARG A 48 12.02 -8.49 -0.18
N LEU A 49 10.79 -8.17 -0.54
CA LEU A 49 9.59 -8.83 0.00
C LEU A 49 9.59 -10.34 -0.29
N SER A 50 10.00 -10.74 -1.51
CA SER A 50 10.10 -12.15 -1.87
C SER A 50 11.12 -12.88 -0.99
N ALA A 51 12.29 -12.30 -0.77
CA ALA A 51 13.35 -12.90 0.04
C ALA A 51 12.97 -12.95 1.54
N LEU A 52 12.40 -11.87 2.08
CA LEU A 52 12.03 -11.78 3.50
C LEU A 52 10.80 -12.62 3.85
N GLY A 53 9.84 -12.69 2.92
CA GLY A 53 8.60 -13.43 3.10
C GLY A 53 8.69 -14.90 2.68
N ASP A 54 9.82 -15.34 2.11
CA ASP A 54 9.93 -16.65 1.47
C ASP A 54 8.72 -16.92 0.56
N ALA A 55 8.44 -16.02 -0.38
CA ALA A 55 7.20 -15.99 -1.16
C ALA A 55 7.42 -15.52 -2.60
N ALA A 56 6.55 -15.93 -3.52
CA ALA A 56 6.44 -15.33 -4.83
C ALA A 56 5.64 -14.02 -4.74
N VAL A 57 6.18 -12.92 -5.27
CA VAL A 57 5.54 -11.60 -5.27
C VAL A 57 4.91 -11.34 -6.63
N LEU A 58 3.58 -11.16 -6.65
CA LEU A 58 2.84 -10.65 -7.81
C LEU A 58 2.78 -9.12 -7.70
N ALA A 59 3.53 -8.41 -8.52
CA ALA A 59 3.50 -6.96 -8.63
C ALA A 59 2.60 -6.56 -9.82
N ILE A 60 1.61 -5.71 -9.59
CA ILE A 60 0.60 -5.35 -10.60
C ILE A 60 0.80 -3.95 -11.14
N ASN A 61 0.41 -3.74 -12.40
CA ASN A 61 0.20 -2.44 -13.03
C ASN A 61 -1.29 -2.15 -13.08
N TYR A 62 -1.85 -1.63 -12.01
CA TYR A 62 -3.25 -1.24 -11.97
C TYR A 62 -3.50 -0.01 -12.84
N ARG A 63 -4.71 0.14 -13.36
CA ARG A 63 -5.11 1.27 -14.21
C ARG A 63 -4.99 2.59 -13.48
N LEU A 64 -4.33 3.57 -14.10
CA LEU A 64 -3.96 4.85 -13.49
C LEU A 64 -4.93 5.97 -13.87
N ALA A 65 -5.06 6.96 -12.98
CA ALA A 65 -5.71 8.23 -13.28
C ALA A 65 -4.72 9.13 -14.07
N PRO A 66 -5.19 10.09 -14.90
CA PRO A 66 -6.60 10.46 -15.11
C PRO A 66 -7.31 9.61 -16.17
N GLU A 67 -6.61 8.74 -16.91
CA GLU A 67 -7.16 7.94 -18.00
C GLU A 67 -8.25 7.00 -17.48
N HIS A 68 -8.07 6.52 -16.27
CA HIS A 68 -8.99 5.61 -15.61
C HIS A 68 -9.52 6.17 -14.29
N HIS A 69 -10.77 5.83 -13.98
CA HIS A 69 -11.36 6.22 -12.70
C HIS A 69 -10.70 5.48 -11.54
N ARG A 70 -10.47 6.17 -10.41
CA ARG A 70 -9.77 5.60 -9.24
C ARG A 70 -10.41 4.30 -8.69
N SER A 71 -11.73 4.08 -8.89
CA SER A 71 -12.36 2.81 -8.53
C SER A 71 -11.72 1.62 -9.23
N GLN A 72 -11.22 1.82 -10.46
CA GLN A 72 -10.59 0.76 -11.24
C GLN A 72 -9.24 0.33 -10.64
N CYS A 73 -8.53 1.21 -9.94
CA CYS A 73 -7.34 0.79 -9.18
C CYS A 73 -7.70 -0.25 -8.10
N VAL A 74 -8.84 -0.06 -7.41
CA VAL A 74 -9.35 -1.00 -6.39
C VAL A 74 -9.86 -2.29 -7.05
N ASP A 75 -10.58 -2.16 -8.18
CA ASP A 75 -11.08 -3.32 -8.91
C ASP A 75 -9.95 -4.20 -9.43
N ASP A 76 -8.90 -3.59 -10.01
CA ASP A 76 -7.71 -4.29 -10.50
C ASP A 76 -6.97 -4.99 -9.36
N SER A 77 -6.81 -4.33 -8.21
CA SER A 77 -6.18 -4.91 -7.03
C SER A 77 -6.95 -6.15 -6.53
N HIS A 78 -8.28 -6.06 -6.51
CA HIS A 78 -9.15 -7.17 -6.10
C HIS A 78 -9.13 -8.31 -7.13
N THR A 79 -9.16 -8.00 -8.43
CA THR A 79 -9.07 -8.98 -9.51
C THR A 79 -7.75 -9.74 -9.44
N ALA A 80 -6.63 -9.03 -9.31
CA ALA A 80 -5.31 -9.65 -9.21
C ALA A 80 -5.17 -10.52 -7.95
N TYR A 81 -5.74 -10.09 -6.81
CA TYR A 81 -5.75 -10.90 -5.60
C TYR A 81 -6.48 -12.23 -5.82
N ARG A 82 -7.69 -12.19 -6.35
CA ARG A 82 -8.47 -13.41 -6.65
C ARG A 82 -7.75 -14.33 -7.61
N TRP A 83 -7.19 -13.76 -8.68
CA TRP A 83 -6.43 -14.52 -9.67
C TRP A 83 -5.21 -15.21 -9.05
N MET A 84 -4.45 -14.52 -8.22
CA MET A 84 -3.26 -15.12 -7.59
C MET A 84 -3.59 -16.21 -6.56
N LEU A 85 -4.84 -16.38 -6.14
CA LEU A 85 -5.21 -17.51 -5.27
C LEU A 85 -5.13 -18.85 -6.00
N GLU A 86 -5.38 -18.86 -7.29
CA GLU A 86 -5.47 -20.06 -8.14
C GLU A 86 -4.33 -20.18 -9.15
N GLN A 87 -3.63 -19.06 -9.43
CA GLN A 87 -2.56 -18.98 -10.42
C GLN A 87 -1.23 -18.62 -9.77
N GLY A 88 -0.21 -19.43 -10.00
CA GLY A 88 1.15 -19.21 -9.53
C GLY A 88 2.11 -18.84 -10.66
N PRO A 89 3.38 -18.58 -10.33
CA PRO A 89 4.37 -18.17 -11.33
C PRO A 89 4.74 -19.26 -12.34
N ASP A 90 4.37 -20.51 -12.08
CA ASP A 90 4.63 -21.65 -12.97
C ASP A 90 3.34 -22.18 -13.61
N GLY A 91 2.23 -21.45 -13.49
CA GLY A 91 0.90 -21.84 -13.98
C GLY A 91 -0.09 -22.12 -12.84
N PRO A 92 -1.21 -22.79 -13.15
CA PRO A 92 -2.29 -23.04 -12.20
C PRO A 92 -1.79 -23.79 -10.93
N ALA A 93 -1.94 -23.16 -9.79
CA ALA A 93 -1.58 -23.70 -8.48
C ALA A 93 -2.30 -22.91 -7.39
N VAL A 94 -2.84 -23.56 -6.39
CA VAL A 94 -3.53 -22.92 -5.26
C VAL A 94 -2.53 -22.29 -4.31
N ALA A 95 -2.80 -21.02 -3.91
CA ALA A 95 -2.03 -20.34 -2.87
C ALA A 95 -2.31 -20.99 -1.51
N GLN A 96 -1.26 -21.27 -0.74
CA GLN A 96 -1.38 -21.79 0.63
C GLN A 96 -1.45 -20.63 1.66
N GLN A 97 -0.78 -19.52 1.34
CA GLN A 97 -0.74 -18.34 2.19
C GLN A 97 -0.59 -17.08 1.33
N THR A 98 -1.19 -15.99 1.76
CA THR A 98 -1.11 -14.72 1.05
C THR A 98 -0.76 -13.57 1.99
N LEU A 99 -0.11 -12.55 1.44
CA LEU A 99 0.22 -11.29 2.08
C LEU A 99 -0.14 -10.13 1.13
N LEU A 100 -0.41 -8.98 1.69
CA LEU A 100 -0.56 -7.73 0.94
C LEU A 100 0.58 -6.79 1.29
N ALA A 101 1.17 -6.15 0.29
CA ALA A 101 2.19 -5.12 0.50
C ALA A 101 1.98 -3.96 -0.47
N GLY A 102 2.21 -2.74 -0.01
CA GLY A 102 2.12 -1.56 -0.88
C GLY A 102 2.66 -0.30 -0.22
N ASP A 103 3.05 0.65 -1.04
CA ASP A 103 3.60 1.93 -0.60
C ASP A 103 2.73 3.11 -1.02
N SER A 104 2.64 4.17 -0.22
CA SER A 104 1.94 5.40 -0.55
C SER A 104 0.48 5.16 -1.03
N ALA A 105 0.18 5.43 -2.30
CA ALA A 105 -1.09 5.11 -2.94
C ALA A 105 -1.36 3.59 -2.97
N GLY A 106 -0.34 2.77 -3.20
CA GLY A 106 -0.43 1.31 -3.08
C GLY A 106 -0.70 0.86 -1.64
N GLY A 107 -0.12 1.57 -0.65
CA GLY A 107 -0.44 1.39 0.76
C GLY A 107 -1.92 1.65 1.06
N ASN A 108 -2.53 2.66 0.43
CA ASN A 108 -3.98 2.88 0.48
C ASN A 108 -4.73 1.67 -0.09
N LEU A 109 -4.33 1.21 -1.29
CA LEU A 109 -5.02 0.12 -1.98
C LEU A 109 -4.98 -1.19 -1.20
N VAL A 110 -3.86 -1.54 -0.56
CA VAL A 110 -3.78 -2.76 0.27
C VAL A 110 -4.65 -2.67 1.52
N LEU A 111 -4.75 -1.50 2.15
CA LEU A 111 -5.64 -1.30 3.30
C LEU A 111 -7.13 -1.36 2.91
N VAL A 112 -7.49 -0.78 1.77
CA VAL A 112 -8.84 -0.88 1.19
C VAL A 112 -9.15 -2.34 0.82
N LEU A 113 -8.21 -3.01 0.16
CA LEU A 113 -8.38 -4.40 -0.26
C LEU A 113 -8.56 -5.34 0.94
N ALA A 114 -7.76 -5.18 2.00
CA ALA A 114 -7.90 -5.96 3.23
C ALA A 114 -9.32 -5.82 3.83
N ALA A 115 -9.88 -4.60 3.85
CA ALA A 115 -11.23 -4.37 4.33
C ALA A 115 -12.31 -5.01 3.43
N ILE A 116 -12.09 -5.04 2.12
CA ILE A 116 -12.99 -5.71 1.15
C ILE A 116 -12.94 -7.22 1.33
N LEU A 117 -11.75 -7.80 1.40
CA LEU A 117 -11.54 -9.25 1.49
C LEU A 117 -12.11 -9.85 2.78
N ARG A 118 -12.03 -9.12 3.89
CA ARG A 118 -12.57 -9.54 5.19
C ARG A 118 -14.02 -10.05 5.11
N ALA A 119 -14.83 -9.45 4.25
CA ALA A 119 -16.25 -9.79 4.07
C ALA A 119 -16.48 -10.91 3.04
N GLN A 120 -15.42 -11.50 2.49
CA GLN A 120 -15.51 -12.49 1.41
C GLN A 120 -15.04 -13.88 1.88
N PRO A 121 -15.65 -14.95 1.38
CA PRO A 121 -15.24 -16.34 1.69
C PRO A 121 -14.00 -16.75 0.85
N LEU A 122 -12.96 -15.94 0.89
CA LEU A 122 -11.68 -16.18 0.20
C LEU A 122 -10.58 -16.44 1.23
N LEU A 123 -9.48 -17.04 0.79
CA LEU A 123 -8.27 -17.10 1.59
C LEU A 123 -7.89 -15.66 2.00
N GLN A 124 -7.88 -15.41 3.31
CA GLN A 124 -7.57 -14.09 3.84
C GLN A 124 -6.06 -13.85 3.86
N PRO A 125 -5.58 -12.61 3.63
CA PRO A 125 -4.18 -12.31 3.81
C PRO A 125 -3.76 -12.52 5.27
N ALA A 126 -2.65 -13.24 5.47
CA ALA A 126 -2.09 -13.50 6.80
C ALA A 126 -1.54 -12.21 7.44
N ALA A 127 -1.07 -11.27 6.61
CA ALA A 127 -0.60 -9.97 7.06
C ALA A 127 -0.67 -8.92 5.95
N VAL A 128 -0.63 -7.64 6.37
CA VAL A 128 -0.58 -6.46 5.48
C VAL A 128 0.63 -5.61 5.85
N VAL A 129 1.40 -5.17 4.87
CA VAL A 129 2.50 -4.21 5.01
C VAL A 129 2.18 -2.96 4.21
N ALA A 130 1.95 -1.84 4.89
CA ALA A 130 1.64 -0.55 4.26
C ALA A 130 2.74 0.47 4.56
N LEU A 131 3.49 0.87 3.53
CA LEU A 131 4.61 1.80 3.66
C LEU A 131 4.14 3.22 3.33
N CYS A 132 4.19 4.12 4.32
CA CYS A 132 3.78 5.52 4.17
C CYS A 132 2.40 5.70 3.50
N PRO A 133 1.35 4.99 3.96
CA PRO A 133 0.08 4.95 3.25
C PRO A 133 -0.69 6.28 3.35
N THR A 134 -1.32 6.72 2.26
CA THR A 134 -2.38 7.71 2.33
C THR A 134 -3.70 7.03 2.71
N VAL A 135 -4.44 7.54 3.69
CA VAL A 135 -5.68 6.90 4.14
C VAL A 135 -6.89 7.83 4.16
N ASP A 136 -6.68 9.12 3.90
CA ASP A 136 -7.70 10.17 3.94
C ASP A 136 -7.61 11.11 2.73
N SER A 137 -8.37 10.80 1.69
CA SER A 137 -8.44 11.65 0.48
C SER A 137 -9.15 13.00 0.71
N THR A 138 -9.74 13.23 1.91
CA THR A 138 -10.30 14.53 2.27
C THR A 138 -9.23 15.53 2.69
N MET A 139 -7.96 15.11 2.74
CA MET A 139 -6.82 15.94 3.12
C MET A 139 -7.02 16.61 4.49
N SER A 140 -7.64 15.89 5.45
CA SER A 140 -7.93 16.44 6.77
C SER A 140 -6.77 16.28 7.76
N ALA A 141 -5.70 15.62 7.38
CA ALA A 141 -4.55 15.34 8.22
C ALA A 141 -3.75 16.62 8.53
N PRO A 142 -3.52 16.96 9.81
CA PRO A 142 -2.76 18.16 10.20
C PRO A 142 -1.33 18.18 9.65
N SER A 143 -0.68 17.03 9.53
CA SER A 143 0.69 16.93 9.00
C SER A 143 0.83 17.41 7.55
N ILE A 144 -0.25 17.47 6.77
CA ILE A 144 -0.24 18.08 5.44
C ILE A 144 0.30 19.53 5.50
N ILE A 145 -0.02 20.24 6.57
CA ILE A 145 0.42 21.63 6.78
C ILE A 145 1.74 21.64 7.56
N PHE A 146 1.81 20.92 8.68
CA PHE A 146 2.95 21.00 9.59
C PHE A 146 4.24 20.43 9.00
N ASN A 147 4.14 19.37 8.20
CA ASN A 147 5.29 18.71 7.58
C ASN A 147 5.52 19.14 6.12
N ALA A 148 4.78 20.15 5.61
CA ALA A 148 4.95 20.62 4.24
C ALA A 148 6.37 21.17 3.94
N GLY A 149 7.09 21.62 4.97
CA GLY A 149 8.47 22.11 4.83
C GLY A 149 9.53 21.01 4.96
N SER A 150 9.23 19.92 5.63
CA SER A 150 10.16 18.82 5.90
C SER A 150 10.03 17.64 4.93
N ASP A 151 8.85 17.42 4.35
CA ASP A 151 8.62 16.35 3.39
C ASP A 151 9.31 16.64 2.05
N GLN A 152 10.38 15.92 1.76
CA GLN A 152 11.20 16.13 0.57
C GLN A 152 10.52 15.65 -0.73
N VAL A 153 9.51 14.77 -0.64
CA VAL A 153 8.84 14.17 -1.79
C VAL A 153 7.50 14.86 -2.07
N LEU A 154 6.66 14.99 -1.04
CA LEU A 154 5.30 15.50 -1.14
C LEU A 154 5.13 16.92 -0.58
N GLY A 155 6.18 17.51 -0.04
CA GLY A 155 6.11 18.81 0.65
C GLY A 155 5.62 19.96 -0.23
N GLN A 156 5.97 19.99 -1.52
CA GLN A 156 5.45 20.99 -2.46
C GLN A 156 3.92 20.93 -2.58
N PHE A 157 3.35 19.72 -2.61
CA PHE A 157 1.90 19.56 -2.57
C PHE A 157 1.32 20.12 -1.26
N GLY A 158 1.92 19.79 -0.11
CA GLY A 158 1.53 20.34 1.19
C GLY A 158 1.59 21.86 1.25
N GLN A 159 2.64 22.48 0.69
CA GLN A 159 2.78 23.94 0.62
C GLN A 159 1.71 24.60 -0.26
N VAL A 160 1.35 23.99 -1.39
CA VAL A 160 0.24 24.47 -2.23
C VAL A 160 -1.09 24.28 -1.50
N ALA A 161 -1.31 23.12 -0.91
CA ALA A 161 -2.52 22.81 -0.18
C ALA A 161 -2.76 23.77 1.01
N SER A 162 -1.68 24.21 1.69
CA SER A 162 -1.78 25.17 2.80
C SER A 162 -2.20 26.58 2.39
N LYS A 163 -2.00 26.96 1.12
CA LYS A 163 -2.34 28.28 0.57
C LYS A 163 -3.74 28.35 -0.05
N VAL A 164 -4.38 27.22 -0.26
CA VAL A 164 -5.69 27.12 -0.89
C VAL A 164 -6.75 26.78 0.17
N PRO A 165 -7.90 27.48 0.19
CA PRO A 165 -8.98 27.11 1.10
C PRO A 165 -9.35 25.63 0.94
N ARG A 166 -9.47 24.91 2.06
CA ARG A 166 -9.73 23.46 2.06
C ARG A 166 -10.98 23.08 1.27
N SER A 167 -12.04 23.91 1.36
CA SER A 167 -13.28 23.72 0.60
C SER A 167 -13.04 23.71 -0.91
N LEU A 168 -12.14 24.56 -1.39
CA LEU A 168 -11.78 24.62 -2.81
C LEU A 168 -10.91 23.42 -3.21
N LEU A 169 -9.96 23.01 -2.36
CA LEU A 169 -9.18 21.77 -2.60
C LEU A 169 -10.09 20.53 -2.70
N LEU A 170 -11.04 20.41 -1.78
CA LEU A 170 -12.00 19.31 -1.79
C LEU A 170 -12.90 19.34 -3.02
N LEU A 171 -13.38 20.54 -3.41
CA LEU A 171 -14.18 20.70 -4.62
C LEU A 171 -13.38 20.30 -5.87
N LEU A 172 -12.17 20.82 -6.02
CA LEU A 172 -11.29 20.49 -7.15
C LEU A 172 -10.97 18.98 -7.19
N SER A 173 -10.62 18.39 -6.07
CA SER A 173 -10.34 16.95 -5.98
C SER A 173 -11.59 16.12 -6.33
N THR A 174 -12.76 16.52 -5.85
CA THR A 174 -14.03 15.84 -6.18
C THR A 174 -14.34 15.93 -7.67
N VAL A 175 -14.13 17.10 -8.29
CA VAL A 175 -14.39 17.32 -9.71
C VAL A 175 -13.36 16.57 -10.58
N ILE A 176 -12.06 16.69 -10.25
CA ILE A 176 -10.96 16.07 -11.03
C ILE A 176 -11.05 14.54 -10.97
N PHE A 177 -11.22 13.99 -9.78
CA PHE A 177 -11.24 12.54 -9.59
C PHE A 177 -12.65 11.95 -9.64
N LYS A 178 -13.71 12.77 -9.78
CA LYS A 178 -15.11 12.35 -9.77
C LYS A 178 -15.46 11.45 -8.58
N LEU A 179 -14.95 11.79 -7.40
CA LEU A 179 -15.00 10.95 -6.21
C LEU A 179 -15.76 11.60 -5.06
N TYR A 180 -16.49 10.77 -4.31
CA TYR A 180 -16.84 11.08 -2.93
C TYR A 180 -15.65 10.74 -2.02
N LEU A 181 -14.88 11.76 -1.63
CA LEU A 181 -13.57 11.59 -1.00
C LEU A 181 -13.59 10.86 0.35
N ALA A 182 -14.71 10.95 1.10
CA ALA A 182 -14.90 10.22 2.35
C ALA A 182 -15.43 8.78 2.17
N ASN A 183 -15.54 8.29 0.92
CA ASN A 183 -15.91 6.90 0.68
C ASN A 183 -14.79 5.96 1.18
N PRO A 184 -15.11 4.95 2.02
CA PRO A 184 -14.12 3.97 2.51
C PRO A 184 -13.31 3.27 1.42
N ARG A 185 -13.86 3.18 0.21
CA ARG A 185 -13.19 2.60 -0.97
C ARG A 185 -12.00 3.44 -1.45
N TYR A 186 -11.91 4.71 -1.02
CA TYR A 186 -10.82 5.63 -1.38
C TYR A 186 -10.08 6.16 -0.16
N SER A 187 -10.79 6.22 0.94
CA SER A 187 -10.29 6.71 2.23
C SER A 187 -10.62 5.69 3.32
N PRO A 188 -9.78 4.65 3.47
CA PRO A 188 -10.06 3.53 4.36
C PRO A 188 -10.28 3.95 5.81
N ILE A 189 -9.76 5.12 6.22
CA ILE A 189 -10.00 5.66 7.56
C ILE A 189 -11.49 5.86 7.89
N PHE A 190 -12.36 6.04 6.90
CA PHE A 190 -13.81 6.22 7.13
C PHE A 190 -14.59 4.88 7.12
N GLY A 191 -13.89 3.76 6.83
CA GLY A 191 -14.50 2.44 6.85
C GLY A 191 -14.63 1.83 8.25
N ASP A 192 -15.20 0.64 8.28
CA ASP A 192 -15.13 -0.25 9.42
C ASP A 192 -13.75 -0.93 9.41
N LEU A 193 -12.99 -0.72 10.48
CA LEU A 193 -11.63 -1.23 10.63
C LEU A 193 -11.55 -2.41 11.63
N SER A 194 -12.66 -3.05 11.97
CA SER A 194 -12.68 -4.24 12.82
C SER A 194 -12.26 -5.50 12.03
N GLY A 195 -11.65 -6.46 12.71
CA GLY A 195 -11.34 -7.79 12.14
C GLY A 195 -10.42 -7.76 10.92
N LEU A 196 -9.58 -6.75 10.78
CA LEU A 196 -8.56 -6.67 9.73
C LEU A 196 -7.41 -7.63 10.04
N PRO A 197 -6.70 -8.15 9.01
CA PRO A 197 -5.47 -8.90 9.21
C PRO A 197 -4.44 -8.10 10.01
N PRO A 198 -3.50 -8.76 10.71
CA PRO A 198 -2.35 -8.09 11.29
C PRO A 198 -1.69 -7.16 10.29
N THR A 199 -1.51 -5.89 10.65
CA THR A 199 -1.07 -4.84 9.73
C THR A 199 0.15 -4.11 10.30
N LEU A 200 1.23 -4.03 9.51
CA LEU A 200 2.38 -3.17 9.79
C LEU A 200 2.25 -1.89 8.96
N ILE A 201 2.39 -0.75 9.61
CA ILE A 201 2.46 0.56 8.95
C ILE A 201 3.80 1.19 9.29
N HIS A 202 4.60 1.53 8.28
CA HIS A 202 5.74 2.43 8.42
C HIS A 202 5.33 3.84 8.02
N ALA A 203 5.76 4.82 8.76
CA ALA A 203 5.59 6.25 8.47
C ALA A 203 6.84 7.02 8.87
N SER A 204 7.08 8.18 8.26
CA SER A 204 8.14 9.09 8.65
C SER A 204 7.57 10.26 9.48
N ASP A 205 8.35 10.75 10.45
CA ASP A 205 8.03 11.98 11.17
C ASP A 205 8.12 13.24 10.30
N GLN A 206 8.75 13.14 9.13
CA GLN A 206 8.94 14.25 8.18
C GLN A 206 7.84 14.33 7.12
N GLU A 207 7.06 13.26 6.91
CA GLU A 207 6.12 13.21 5.79
C GLU A 207 4.76 13.86 6.10
N ILE A 208 4.12 14.41 5.07
CA ILE A 208 2.78 15.02 5.18
C ILE A 208 1.68 13.97 5.49
N LEU A 209 1.94 12.69 5.30
CA LEU A 209 1.01 11.59 5.56
C LEU A 209 1.13 11.00 6.98
N LEU A 210 2.02 11.53 7.83
CA LEU A 210 2.22 11.05 9.21
C LEU A 210 0.90 10.97 10.00
N SER A 211 0.09 12.03 9.97
CA SER A 211 -1.17 12.04 10.71
C SER A 211 -2.19 11.05 10.16
N ASP A 212 -2.11 10.72 8.87
CA ASP A 212 -2.91 9.67 8.25
C ASP A 212 -2.62 8.32 8.90
N ALA A 213 -1.36 7.93 8.96
CA ALA A 213 -0.91 6.68 9.58
C ALA A 213 -1.33 6.59 11.06
N ILE A 214 -1.12 7.67 11.84
CA ILE A 214 -1.48 7.71 13.26
C ILE A 214 -2.99 7.56 13.46
N ARG A 215 -3.80 8.32 12.72
CA ARG A 215 -5.27 8.31 12.83
C ARG A 215 -5.87 6.97 12.44
N TYR A 216 -5.38 6.38 11.36
CA TYR A 216 -5.81 5.05 10.91
C TYR A 216 -5.48 3.99 11.96
N THR A 217 -4.25 3.97 12.44
CA THR A 217 -3.79 3.01 13.46
C THR A 217 -4.63 3.10 14.72
N ASN A 218 -4.85 4.31 15.24
CA ASN A 218 -5.63 4.50 16.45
C ASN A 218 -7.08 4.01 16.27
N LYS A 219 -7.70 4.34 15.14
CA LYS A 219 -9.06 3.89 14.83
C LYS A 219 -9.14 2.36 14.70
N ALA A 220 -8.18 1.74 14.00
CA ALA A 220 -8.15 0.30 13.81
C ALA A 220 -7.95 -0.46 15.13
N ARG A 221 -7.04 0.03 15.99
CA ARG A 221 -6.82 -0.54 17.34
C ARG A 221 -8.06 -0.43 18.22
N ILE A 222 -8.76 0.71 18.21
CA ILE A 222 -10.04 0.90 18.93
C ILE A 222 -11.10 -0.08 18.40
N ALA A 223 -11.09 -0.38 17.10
CA ALA A 223 -11.98 -1.36 16.49
C ALA A 223 -11.56 -2.83 16.74
N GLY A 224 -10.48 -3.08 17.48
CA GLY A 224 -10.00 -4.42 17.84
C GLY A 224 -9.04 -5.05 16.82
N SER A 225 -8.61 -4.33 15.79
CA SER A 225 -7.64 -4.84 14.82
C SER A 225 -6.20 -4.65 15.30
N SER A 226 -5.34 -5.64 15.01
CA SER A 226 -3.91 -5.60 15.33
C SER A 226 -3.17 -4.75 14.30
N VAL A 227 -2.75 -3.55 14.68
CA VAL A 227 -1.95 -2.66 13.83
C VAL A 227 -0.67 -2.25 14.55
N ASP A 228 0.47 -2.55 13.96
CA ASP A 228 1.79 -2.11 14.41
C ASP A 228 2.19 -0.87 13.59
N LEU A 229 2.33 0.29 14.25
CA LEU A 229 2.78 1.54 13.62
C LEU A 229 4.19 1.84 14.08
N GLN A 230 5.10 1.94 13.12
CA GLN A 230 6.48 2.36 13.32
C GLN A 230 6.73 3.71 12.67
N ILE A 231 7.05 4.72 13.49
CA ILE A 231 7.38 6.08 13.03
C ILE A 231 8.89 6.21 13.01
N TRP A 232 9.45 6.43 11.82
CA TRP A 232 10.89 6.54 11.57
C TRP A 232 11.31 8.01 11.50
N ARG A 233 12.39 8.33 12.21
CA ARG A 233 12.88 9.71 12.30
C ARG A 233 13.66 10.11 11.06
N GLU A 234 13.41 11.34 10.60
CA GLU A 234 14.18 12.00 9.56
C GLU A 234 14.26 11.24 8.23
N GLN A 235 13.27 10.35 7.96
CA GLN A 235 13.21 9.65 6.70
C GLN A 235 12.34 10.42 5.69
N MET A 236 12.69 10.28 4.40
CA MET A 236 11.84 10.78 3.33
C MET A 236 10.61 9.89 3.12
N HIS A 237 9.58 10.39 2.46
CA HIS A 237 8.42 9.58 2.07
C HIS A 237 8.88 8.36 1.25
N VAL A 238 8.46 7.15 1.68
CA VAL A 238 8.79 5.86 1.06
C VAL A 238 10.32 5.65 0.85
N TRP A 239 11.13 5.98 1.85
CA TRP A 239 12.60 5.79 1.81
C TRP A 239 13.04 4.37 1.46
N HIS A 240 12.17 3.38 1.68
CA HIS A 240 12.39 1.98 1.33
C HIS A 240 12.74 1.75 -0.15
N LEU A 241 12.31 2.65 -1.05
CA LEU A 241 12.56 2.55 -2.49
C LEU A 241 13.86 3.22 -2.92
N PHE A 242 14.30 4.26 -2.20
CA PHE A 242 15.29 5.21 -2.71
C PHE A 242 16.63 5.17 -1.96
N ALA A 243 16.65 4.60 -0.79
CA ALA A 243 17.75 4.74 0.15
C ALA A 243 18.38 3.39 0.54
N ASP A 244 18.74 2.59 -0.48
CA ASP A 244 19.26 1.22 -0.28
C ASP A 244 20.49 1.16 0.65
N ASP A 245 21.32 2.22 0.69
CA ASP A 245 22.57 2.24 1.43
C ASP A 245 22.46 2.84 2.85
N LEU A 246 21.25 3.25 3.26
CA LEU A 246 21.04 3.82 4.59
C LEU A 246 20.76 2.73 5.63
N GLN A 247 21.41 2.86 6.79
CA GLN A 247 21.17 1.97 7.93
C GLN A 247 19.69 1.89 8.32
N ALA A 248 18.97 3.04 8.28
CA ALA A 248 17.55 3.10 8.57
C ALA A 248 16.73 2.25 7.60
N THR A 249 17.10 2.20 6.32
CA THR A 249 16.43 1.38 5.32
C THR A 249 16.63 -0.11 5.61
N GLU A 250 17.83 -0.54 5.93
CA GLU A 250 18.10 -1.94 6.28
C GLU A 250 17.37 -2.34 7.57
N GLN A 251 17.34 -1.46 8.57
CA GLN A 251 16.56 -1.70 9.79
C GLN A 251 15.06 -1.80 9.49
N ALA A 252 14.51 -0.92 8.64
CA ALA A 252 13.10 -0.97 8.25
C ALA A 252 12.76 -2.30 7.56
N TRP A 253 13.61 -2.76 6.64
CA TRP A 253 13.44 -4.05 6.00
C TRP A 253 13.59 -5.23 6.97
N HIS A 254 14.48 -5.13 7.95
CA HIS A 254 14.58 -6.12 9.02
C HIS A 254 13.26 -6.21 9.82
N GLU A 255 12.69 -5.08 10.23
CA GLU A 255 11.41 -5.03 10.95
C GLU A 255 10.25 -5.60 10.12
N ILE A 256 10.19 -5.29 8.82
CA ILE A 256 9.23 -5.90 7.89
C ILE A 256 9.40 -7.42 7.88
N GLY A 257 10.63 -7.91 7.77
CA GLY A 257 10.93 -9.35 7.78
C GLY A 257 10.52 -10.03 9.09
N GLN A 258 10.76 -9.39 10.23
CA GLN A 258 10.33 -9.89 11.55
C GLN A 258 8.80 -9.92 11.67
N PHE A 259 8.12 -8.88 11.17
CA PHE A 259 6.68 -8.82 11.16
C PHE A 259 6.07 -9.94 10.30
N ILE A 260 6.57 -10.13 9.09
CA ILE A 260 6.12 -11.21 8.20
C ILE A 260 6.32 -12.57 8.87
N LYS A 261 7.49 -12.84 9.47
CA LYS A 261 7.77 -14.12 10.15
C LYS A 261 6.86 -14.41 11.34
N ARG A 262 6.33 -13.38 12.00
CA ARG A 262 5.40 -13.56 13.14
C ARG A 262 3.99 -13.91 12.71
N HIS A 263 3.59 -13.54 11.49
CA HIS A 263 2.19 -13.62 11.05
C HIS A 263 1.99 -14.48 9.81
N ALA A 264 3.08 -14.90 9.15
CA ALA A 264 3.01 -15.62 7.89
C ALA A 264 3.87 -16.89 7.87
#